data_4dde56e4436ddea24df18abe15c1f0c0
#
_entry.id   4dde56e4436ddea24df18abe15c1f0c0
#
_cell.length_a   1.000
_cell.length_b   1.000
_cell.length_c   1.000
_cell.angle_alpha   90.00
_cell.angle_beta   90.00
_cell.angle_gamma   90.00
#
_symmetry.space_group_name_H-M   'P 1'
#
loop_
_entity.id
_entity.type
_entity.pdbx_description
1 polymer ?
#
loop_
_entity_poly.entity_id
_entity_poly.type
_entity_poly.pdbx_seq_one_letter_code
_entity_poly.pdbx_strand_id
1 'polypeptide(L)'
;TDKTVYSEKDFLVPGNLLLEEANMQTHHLQELSEECQEHEKTVTASKKHKILVIEDDNDIRGFLQEELSAYFEVEVAADGISGFEKACNYDADLIICDVLMPGMTGFEVTKKLKTEFATSHIPIILLTALTSPDKHLEGLEAGADVYVAKPFSFKLLLAQVFRLIEQ
;
A
#
# COMPACT_ATOMS: atom_id res chain seq x y z
N THR A 1 21.48 5.37 -6.40
CA THR A 1 20.63 6.31 -5.72
C THR A 1 19.67 7.06 -6.62
N ASP A 2 19.10 6.35 -7.54
CA ASP A 2 18.01 6.91 -8.31
C ASP A 2 16.74 6.79 -7.51
N LYS A 3 16.64 7.67 -6.55
CA LYS A 3 15.41 7.88 -5.81
C LYS A 3 14.43 8.72 -6.61
N THR A 4 14.80 9.06 -7.83
CA THR A 4 14.24 10.24 -8.41
C THR A 4 13.06 10.00 -9.27
N VAL A 5 12.66 8.83 -9.59
CA VAL A 5 11.59 8.80 -10.55
C VAL A 5 10.74 7.58 -10.38
N TYR A 6 9.88 7.63 -9.42
CA TYR A 6 8.70 6.83 -9.54
C TYR A 6 7.73 7.59 -10.45
N SER A 7 7.99 7.54 -11.73
CA SER A 7 7.02 7.93 -12.73
C SER A 7 6.09 6.76 -12.96
N GLU A 8 4.97 7.01 -13.58
CA GLU A 8 4.04 5.94 -13.95
C GLU A 8 4.73 4.82 -14.74
N LYS A 9 5.83 5.13 -15.41
CA LYS A 9 6.64 4.15 -16.14
C LYS A 9 7.46 3.25 -15.23
N ASP A 10 7.87 3.74 -14.07
CA ASP A 10 8.69 2.98 -13.13
C ASP A 10 7.87 1.94 -12.37
N PHE A 11 6.57 2.08 -12.39
CA PHE A 11 5.65 1.11 -11.81
C PHE A 11 5.17 0.07 -12.81
N LEU A 12 5.59 0.18 -14.07
CA LEU A 12 5.32 -0.83 -15.07
C LEU A 12 6.23 -2.02 -14.83
N VAL A 13 5.64 -3.18 -14.81
CA VAL A 13 6.37 -4.44 -14.71
C VAL A 13 7.33 -4.53 -15.90
N PRO A 14 8.60 -4.97 -15.70
CA PRO A 14 9.53 -5.12 -16.80
C PRO A 14 8.88 -5.88 -17.96
N GLY A 15 9.02 -5.33 -19.16
CA GLY A 15 8.26 -5.77 -20.34
C GLY A 15 8.52 -7.17 -20.83
N ASN A 16 9.33 -7.95 -20.13
CA ASN A 16 9.55 -9.35 -20.40
C ASN A 16 8.81 -10.28 -19.42
N LEU A 17 7.99 -9.73 -18.57
CA LEU A 17 7.02 -10.53 -17.87
C LEU A 17 5.97 -10.96 -18.88
N LEU A 18 6.09 -12.16 -19.30
CA LEU A 18 5.20 -12.97 -20.11
C LEU A 18 3.95 -12.21 -20.57
N LEU A 19 3.94 -11.86 -21.85
CA LEU A 19 2.82 -11.18 -22.51
C LEU A 19 1.47 -11.84 -22.23
N GLU A 20 1.46 -13.14 -21.97
CA GLU A 20 0.26 -13.88 -21.65
C GLU A 20 -0.30 -13.54 -20.28
N GLU A 21 0.54 -13.41 -19.29
CA GLU A 21 0.12 -12.96 -17.95
C GLU A 21 -0.31 -11.49 -17.99
N ALA A 22 0.37 -10.66 -18.78
CA ALA A 22 0.01 -9.27 -18.95
C ALA A 22 -1.39 -9.10 -19.58
N ASN A 23 -1.77 -9.94 -20.51
CA ASN A 23 -3.09 -9.89 -21.13
C ASN A 23 -4.21 -10.31 -20.18
N MET A 24 -3.99 -11.32 -19.36
CA MET A 24 -4.96 -11.72 -18.33
C MET A 24 -5.09 -10.67 -17.25
N GLN A 25 -3.97 -10.08 -16.84
CA GLN A 25 -3.96 -9.01 -15.86
C GLN A 25 -4.63 -7.73 -16.40
N THR A 26 -4.50 -7.45 -17.68
CA THR A 26 -5.14 -6.29 -18.29
C THR A 26 -6.67 -6.40 -18.27
N HIS A 27 -7.20 -7.58 -18.52
CA HIS A 27 -8.64 -7.82 -18.45
C HIS A 27 -9.15 -7.63 -17.02
N HIS A 28 -8.45 -8.19 -16.06
CA HIS A 28 -8.79 -8.07 -14.65
C HIS A 28 -8.67 -6.62 -14.16
N LEU A 29 -7.65 -5.89 -14.65
CA LEU A 29 -7.46 -4.47 -14.32
C LEU A 29 -8.53 -3.57 -14.93
N GLN A 30 -9.09 -3.91 -16.09
CA GLN A 30 -10.21 -3.17 -16.68
C GLN A 30 -11.47 -3.32 -15.84
N GLU A 31 -11.78 -4.52 -15.39
CA GLU A 31 -12.89 -4.77 -14.49
C GLU A 31 -12.71 -4.04 -13.16
N LEU A 32 -11.50 -4.08 -12.59
CA LEU A 32 -11.18 -3.38 -11.35
C LEU A 32 -11.22 -1.86 -11.53
N SER A 33 -10.85 -1.33 -12.69
CA SER A 33 -10.92 0.11 -12.93
C SER A 33 -12.36 0.59 -13.09
N GLU A 34 -13.24 -0.23 -13.63
CA GLU A 34 -14.67 0.05 -13.68
C GLU A 34 -15.28 0.03 -12.28
N GLU A 35 -14.92 -0.97 -11.48
CA GLU A 35 -15.31 -1.03 -10.07
C GLU A 35 -14.79 0.17 -9.28
N CYS A 36 -13.55 0.60 -9.54
CA CYS A 36 -12.99 1.80 -8.94
C CYS A 36 -13.76 3.05 -9.34
N GLN A 37 -14.23 3.15 -10.58
CA GLN A 37 -15.03 4.28 -11.04
C GLN A 37 -16.42 4.29 -10.40
N GLU A 38 -17.02 3.14 -10.25
CA GLU A 38 -18.29 3.02 -9.54
C GLU A 38 -18.12 3.37 -8.05
N HIS A 39 -16.98 2.97 -7.46
CA HIS A 39 -16.63 3.34 -6.09
C HIS A 39 -16.43 4.84 -5.94
N GLU A 40 -15.78 5.46 -6.90
CA GLU A 40 -15.60 6.90 -6.89
C GLU A 40 -16.94 7.65 -6.84
N LYS A 41 -17.93 7.16 -7.59
CA LYS A 41 -19.28 7.72 -7.55
C LYS A 41 -19.99 7.48 -6.23
N THR A 42 -19.71 6.36 -5.58
CA THR A 42 -20.31 6.03 -4.28
C THR A 42 -19.62 6.78 -3.14
N VAL A 43 -18.31 6.95 -3.25
CA VAL A 43 -17.49 7.64 -2.24
C VAL A 43 -17.77 9.14 -2.21
N THR A 44 -18.18 9.76 -3.32
CA THR A 44 -18.59 11.17 -3.32
C THR A 44 -19.88 11.41 -2.55
N ALA A 45 -20.67 10.37 -2.31
CA ALA A 45 -21.92 10.45 -1.52
C ALA A 45 -21.74 10.00 -0.06
N SER A 46 -20.59 9.42 0.30
CA SER A 46 -20.32 8.90 1.64
C SER A 46 -18.95 9.40 2.14
N LYS A 47 -18.70 9.24 3.45
CA LYS A 47 -17.44 9.60 4.07
C LYS A 47 -16.29 8.83 3.40
N LYS A 48 -15.25 9.54 2.98
CA LYS A 48 -14.05 8.93 2.40
C LYS A 48 -13.34 8.01 3.39
N HIS A 49 -12.84 6.89 2.91
CA HIS A 49 -11.99 6.01 3.71
C HIS A 49 -10.64 6.68 3.98
N LYS A 50 -10.05 6.34 5.10
CA LYS A 50 -8.78 6.91 5.56
C LYS A 50 -7.64 5.93 5.34
N ILE A 51 -6.60 6.38 4.66
CA ILE A 51 -5.39 5.60 4.38
C ILE A 51 -4.22 6.27 5.08
N LEU A 52 -3.42 5.49 5.79
CA LEU A 52 -2.15 5.95 6.34
C LEU A 52 -1.01 5.33 5.54
N VAL A 53 -0.12 6.17 5.02
CA VAL A 53 1.08 5.75 4.28
C VAL A 53 2.30 6.01 5.13
N ILE A 54 3.06 4.96 5.41
CA ILE A 54 4.31 5.03 6.18
C ILE A 54 5.45 4.70 5.22
N GLU A 55 6.20 5.71 4.81
CA GLU A 55 7.26 5.59 3.82
C GLU A 55 8.33 6.64 4.09
N ASP A 56 9.59 6.22 4.23
CA ASP A 56 10.69 7.14 4.49
C ASP A 56 11.20 7.87 3.24
N ASP A 57 11.00 7.31 2.06
CA ASP A 57 11.38 7.95 0.81
C ASP A 57 10.38 9.06 0.47
N ASN A 58 10.88 10.29 0.36
CA ASN A 58 10.05 11.46 0.11
C ASN A 58 9.31 11.39 -1.22
N ASP A 59 9.96 10.85 -2.26
CA ASP A 59 9.37 10.79 -3.60
C ASP A 59 8.23 9.77 -3.65
N ILE A 60 8.46 8.59 -3.08
CA ILE A 60 7.43 7.54 -3.02
C ILE A 60 6.27 7.99 -2.14
N ARG A 61 6.56 8.56 -0.98
CA ARG A 61 5.55 9.04 -0.06
C ARG A 61 4.67 10.12 -0.70
N GLY A 62 5.32 11.09 -1.36
CA GLY A 62 4.61 12.16 -2.06
C GLY A 62 3.77 11.64 -3.21
N PHE A 63 4.30 10.69 -3.98
CA PHE A 63 3.58 10.07 -5.07
C PHE A 63 2.33 9.35 -4.57
N LEU A 64 2.48 8.54 -3.54
CA LEU A 64 1.35 7.78 -2.99
C LEU A 64 0.30 8.71 -2.38
N GLN A 65 0.73 9.74 -1.68
CA GLN A 65 -0.19 10.74 -1.12
C GLN A 65 -1.01 11.41 -2.21
N GLU A 66 -0.36 11.86 -3.26
CA GLU A 66 -1.01 12.56 -4.36
C GLU A 66 -2.00 11.65 -5.11
N GLU A 67 -1.54 10.46 -5.48
CA GLU A 67 -2.35 9.54 -6.27
C GLU A 67 -3.53 8.96 -5.48
N LEU A 68 -3.29 8.59 -4.23
CA LEU A 68 -4.34 8.02 -3.38
C LEU A 68 -5.36 9.07 -2.94
N SER A 69 -4.96 10.34 -2.86
CA SER A 69 -5.85 11.41 -2.44
C SER A 69 -7.01 11.66 -3.41
N ALA A 70 -6.90 11.17 -4.65
CA ALA A 70 -8.02 11.21 -5.59
C ALA A 70 -9.19 10.31 -5.14
N TYR A 71 -8.94 9.32 -4.30
CA TYR A 71 -9.92 8.31 -3.90
C TYR A 71 -10.18 8.27 -2.40
N PHE A 72 -9.22 8.70 -1.58
CA PHE A 72 -9.24 8.53 -0.13
C PHE A 72 -8.77 9.78 0.59
N GLU A 73 -9.06 9.85 1.88
CA GLU A 73 -8.38 10.77 2.78
C GLU A 73 -7.03 10.13 3.16
N VAL A 74 -5.92 10.81 2.93
CA VAL A 74 -4.57 10.23 3.09
C VAL A 74 -3.78 11.01 4.11
N GLU A 75 -3.23 10.30 5.08
CA GLU A 75 -2.25 10.81 6.03
C GLU A 75 -0.93 10.08 5.79
N VAL A 76 0.19 10.74 6.04
CA VAL A 76 1.51 10.17 5.78
C VAL A 76 2.39 10.25 7.02
N ALA A 77 3.36 9.32 7.11
CA ALA A 77 4.40 9.34 8.11
C ALA A 77 5.72 8.96 7.44
N ALA A 78 6.83 9.56 7.91
CA ALA A 78 8.14 9.41 7.29
C ALA A 78 8.98 8.30 7.92
N ASP A 79 8.55 7.72 9.01
CA ASP A 79 9.27 6.65 9.70
C ASP A 79 8.30 5.74 10.47
N GLY A 80 8.81 4.61 10.94
CA GLY A 80 8.00 3.61 11.61
C GLY A 80 7.43 4.07 12.95
N ILE A 81 8.20 4.85 13.70
CA ILE A 81 7.78 5.33 15.04
C ILE A 81 6.62 6.30 14.90
N SER A 82 6.78 7.34 14.07
CA SER A 82 5.70 8.29 13.83
C SER A 82 4.52 7.66 13.14
N GLY A 83 4.77 6.67 12.28
CA GLY A 83 3.71 5.90 11.63
C GLY A 83 2.87 5.11 12.61
N PHE A 84 3.51 4.44 13.55
CA PHE A 84 2.81 3.71 14.61
C PHE A 84 1.97 4.66 15.49
N GLU A 85 2.55 5.78 15.89
CA GLU A 85 1.83 6.79 16.69
C GLU A 85 0.61 7.34 15.95
N LYS A 86 0.77 7.67 14.67
CA LYS A 86 -0.34 8.13 13.84
C LYS A 86 -1.41 7.05 13.67
N ALA A 87 -1.02 5.81 13.48
CA ALA A 87 -1.96 4.70 13.34
C ALA A 87 -2.84 4.55 14.58
N CYS A 88 -2.29 4.76 15.77
CA CYS A 88 -3.04 4.70 17.02
C CYS A 88 -4.06 5.84 17.18
N ASN A 89 -3.85 6.96 16.51
CA ASN A 89 -4.65 8.17 16.70
C ASN A 89 -5.48 8.58 15.48
N TYR A 90 -5.19 8.04 14.30
CA TYR A 90 -5.78 8.51 13.05
C TYR A 90 -7.07 7.76 12.68
N ASP A 91 -7.27 6.58 13.20
CA ASP A 91 -8.43 5.73 12.85
C ASP A 91 -8.43 5.35 11.35
N ALA A 92 -7.28 4.88 10.86
CA ALA A 92 -7.13 4.48 9.47
C ALA A 92 -7.96 3.24 9.14
N ASP A 93 -8.50 3.21 7.93
CA ASP A 93 -9.19 2.04 7.38
C ASP A 93 -8.22 1.06 6.75
N LEU A 94 -7.03 1.52 6.38
CA LEU A 94 -5.97 0.71 5.80
C LEU A 94 -4.63 1.42 5.98
N ILE A 95 -3.56 0.64 6.12
CA ILE A 95 -2.21 1.15 6.25
C ILE A 95 -1.33 0.57 5.14
N ILE A 96 -0.58 1.43 4.46
CA ILE A 96 0.47 1.04 3.51
C ILE A 96 1.80 1.40 4.18
N CYS A 97 2.68 0.42 4.34
CA CYS A 97 3.93 0.61 5.08
C CYS A 97 5.10 0.01 4.32
N ASP A 98 6.18 0.78 4.18
CA ASP A 98 7.44 0.27 3.64
C ASP A 98 8.12 -0.64 4.67
N VAL A 99 8.81 -1.67 4.20
CA VAL A 99 9.54 -2.59 5.07
C VAL A 99 10.87 -1.99 5.53
N LEU A 100 11.63 -1.45 4.57
CA LEU A 100 12.98 -0.94 4.85
C LEU A 100 12.95 0.53 5.25
N MET A 101 12.94 0.78 6.54
CA MET A 101 12.99 2.12 7.11
C MET A 101 14.01 2.17 8.24
N PRO A 102 14.72 3.30 8.43
CA PRO A 102 15.60 3.45 9.57
C PRO A 102 14.85 3.36 10.90
N GLY A 103 15.47 2.76 11.88
CA GLY A 103 14.88 2.58 13.21
C GLY A 103 13.92 1.40 13.23
N MET A 104 12.64 1.64 13.17
CA MET A 104 11.62 0.60 13.19
C MET A 104 11.28 0.15 11.78
N THR A 105 11.45 -1.15 11.49
CA THR A 105 11.11 -1.73 10.19
C THR A 105 9.60 -1.86 10.02
N GLY A 106 9.16 -2.03 8.77
CA GLY A 106 7.73 -2.28 8.49
C GLY A 106 7.22 -3.55 9.13
N PHE A 107 8.06 -4.57 9.29
CA PHE A 107 7.70 -5.80 10.00
C PHE A 107 7.41 -5.52 11.48
N GLU A 108 8.25 -4.71 12.11
CA GLU A 108 8.07 -4.34 13.52
C GLU A 108 6.82 -3.48 13.72
N VAL A 109 6.58 -2.52 12.82
CA VAL A 109 5.36 -1.70 12.83
C VAL A 109 4.12 -2.59 12.71
N THR A 110 4.12 -3.49 11.73
CA THR A 110 3.01 -4.41 11.50
C THR A 110 2.73 -5.27 12.73
N LYS A 111 3.77 -5.85 13.30
CA LYS A 111 3.64 -6.69 14.48
C LYS A 111 3.04 -5.92 15.65
N LYS A 112 3.52 -4.71 15.89
CA LYS A 112 2.99 -3.85 16.95
C LYS A 112 1.53 -3.48 16.72
N LEU A 113 1.18 -3.10 15.49
CA LEU A 113 -0.19 -2.73 15.15
C LEU A 113 -1.15 -3.91 15.31
N LYS A 114 -0.72 -5.10 14.93
CA LYS A 114 -1.55 -6.31 15.03
C LYS A 114 -1.69 -6.83 16.47
N THR A 115 -0.82 -6.43 17.38
CA THR A 115 -0.94 -6.80 18.78
C THR A 115 -1.71 -5.79 19.62
N GLU A 116 -1.90 -4.56 19.13
CA GLU A 116 -2.69 -3.54 19.81
C GLU A 116 -4.17 -3.69 19.47
N PHE A 117 -5.02 -3.71 20.46
CA PHE A 117 -6.46 -3.90 20.27
C PHE A 117 -7.06 -2.84 19.33
N ALA A 118 -6.63 -1.59 19.52
CA ALA A 118 -7.18 -0.46 18.74
C ALA A 118 -6.84 -0.52 17.25
N THR A 119 -5.77 -1.22 16.86
CA THR A 119 -5.26 -1.23 15.49
C THR A 119 -5.20 -2.63 14.87
N SER A 120 -5.46 -3.67 15.65
CA SER A 120 -5.29 -5.07 15.18
C SER A 120 -6.20 -5.43 14.00
N HIS A 121 -7.31 -4.75 13.85
CA HIS A 121 -8.29 -4.99 12.78
C HIS A 121 -7.93 -4.28 11.47
N ILE A 122 -6.98 -3.33 11.50
CA ILE A 122 -6.65 -2.53 10.31
C ILE A 122 -5.84 -3.37 9.32
N PRO A 123 -6.29 -3.52 8.07
CA PRO A 123 -5.50 -4.22 7.06
C PRO A 123 -4.23 -3.46 6.73
N ILE A 124 -3.14 -4.20 6.53
CA ILE A 124 -1.82 -3.65 6.28
C ILE A 124 -1.24 -4.22 4.99
N ILE A 125 -0.84 -3.34 4.09
CA ILE A 125 -0.07 -3.66 2.90
C ILE A 125 1.38 -3.28 3.16
N LEU A 126 2.29 -4.25 3.05
CA LEU A 126 3.73 -4.00 3.12
C LEU A 126 4.31 -3.84 1.72
N LEU A 127 5.06 -2.75 1.52
CA LEU A 127 5.82 -2.50 0.30
C LEU A 127 7.27 -2.89 0.54
N THR A 128 7.86 -3.69 -0.35
CA THR A 128 9.20 -4.19 -0.13
C THR A 128 10.00 -4.38 -1.40
N ALA A 129 11.29 -4.03 -1.35
CA ALA A 129 12.28 -4.44 -2.35
C ALA A 129 12.87 -5.82 -2.02
N LEU A 130 12.50 -6.40 -0.89
CA LEU A 130 13.03 -7.68 -0.42
C LEU A 130 12.37 -8.83 -1.16
N THR A 131 13.19 -9.66 -1.79
CA THR A 131 12.72 -10.78 -2.61
C THR A 131 13.05 -12.15 -2.02
N SER A 132 13.79 -12.20 -0.88
CA SER A 132 14.14 -13.47 -0.29
C SER A 132 12.93 -14.15 0.35
N PRO A 133 12.81 -15.48 0.24
CA PRO A 133 11.71 -16.21 0.88
C PRO A 133 11.64 -16.02 2.40
N ASP A 134 12.78 -15.90 3.05
CA ASP A 134 12.83 -15.70 4.50
C ASP A 134 12.21 -14.37 4.93
N LYS A 135 12.45 -13.31 4.15
CA LYS A 135 11.87 -11.99 4.41
C LYS A 135 10.38 -11.95 4.11
N HIS A 136 9.95 -12.68 3.10
CA HIS A 136 8.54 -12.82 2.78
C HIS A 136 7.80 -13.54 3.90
N LEU A 137 8.40 -14.59 4.46
CA LEU A 137 7.87 -15.31 5.61
C LEU A 137 7.80 -14.41 6.84
N GLU A 138 8.82 -13.59 7.08
CA GLU A 138 8.86 -12.63 8.18
C GLU A 138 7.68 -11.66 8.10
N GLY A 139 7.36 -11.19 6.88
CA GLY A 139 6.21 -10.32 6.65
C GLY A 139 4.88 -11.00 6.96
N LEU A 140 4.72 -12.24 6.55
CA LEU A 140 3.52 -13.03 6.83
C LEU A 140 3.38 -13.30 8.33
N GLU A 141 4.46 -13.64 9.01
CA GLU A 141 4.47 -13.86 10.45
C GLU A 141 4.17 -12.59 11.24
N ALA A 142 4.54 -11.43 10.72
CA ALA A 142 4.19 -10.14 11.31
C ALA A 142 2.70 -9.84 11.24
N GLY A 143 1.96 -10.49 10.35
CA GLY A 143 0.52 -10.36 10.22
C GLY A 143 0.05 -9.42 9.14
N ALA A 144 0.91 -9.09 8.16
CA ALA A 144 0.50 -8.28 7.02
C ALA A 144 -0.55 -9.01 6.18
N ASP A 145 -1.51 -8.26 5.66
CA ASP A 145 -2.59 -8.82 4.84
C ASP A 145 -2.16 -8.99 3.40
N VAL A 146 -1.32 -8.09 2.89
CA VAL A 146 -0.80 -8.13 1.52
C VAL A 146 0.65 -7.67 1.52
N TYR A 147 1.41 -8.25 0.62
CA TYR A 147 2.84 -8.00 0.45
C TYR A 147 3.07 -7.61 -1.00
N VAL A 148 3.53 -6.39 -1.24
CA VAL A 148 3.71 -5.85 -2.59
C VAL A 148 5.18 -5.55 -2.84
N ALA A 149 5.73 -6.15 -3.90
CA ALA A 149 7.14 -5.95 -4.27
C ALA A 149 7.33 -4.62 -4.99
N LYS A 150 8.43 -3.95 -4.70
CA LYS A 150 8.88 -2.75 -5.42
C LYS A 150 9.78 -3.17 -6.59
N PRO A 151 9.72 -2.51 -7.74
CA PRO A 151 8.75 -1.48 -8.10
C PRO A 151 7.35 -2.05 -8.31
N PHE A 152 6.34 -1.29 -7.92
CA PHE A 152 4.96 -1.74 -8.02
C PHE A 152 4.17 -0.92 -9.04
N SER A 153 3.09 -1.52 -9.56
CA SER A 153 2.11 -0.80 -10.34
C SER A 153 1.12 -0.11 -9.40
N PHE A 154 0.91 1.19 -9.58
CA PHE A 154 -0.07 1.91 -8.76
C PHE A 154 -1.47 1.34 -8.94
N LYS A 155 -1.82 0.94 -10.16
CA LYS A 155 -3.14 0.34 -10.44
C LYS A 155 -3.35 -0.96 -9.65
N LEU A 156 -2.32 -1.80 -9.59
CA LEU A 156 -2.39 -3.02 -8.81
C LEU A 156 -2.46 -2.74 -7.31
N LEU A 157 -1.70 -1.76 -6.84
CA LEU A 157 -1.76 -1.35 -5.45
C LEU A 157 -3.15 -0.82 -5.10
N LEU A 158 -3.70 0.04 -5.93
CA LEU A 158 -5.04 0.61 -5.74
C LEU A 158 -6.11 -0.49 -5.70
N ALA A 159 -6.00 -1.48 -6.58
CA ALA A 159 -6.91 -2.63 -6.59
C ALA A 159 -6.86 -3.40 -5.27
N GLN A 160 -5.66 -3.61 -4.71
CA GLN A 160 -5.50 -4.26 -3.42
C GLN A 160 -6.11 -3.43 -2.28
N VAL A 161 -5.93 -2.12 -2.34
CA VAL A 161 -6.53 -1.20 -1.35
C VAL A 161 -8.05 -1.33 -1.35
N PHE A 162 -8.67 -1.24 -2.51
CA PHE A 162 -10.13 -1.39 -2.61
C PHE A 162 -10.61 -2.75 -2.13
N ARG A 163 -9.92 -3.81 -2.51
CA ARG A 163 -10.27 -5.17 -2.09
C ARG A 163 -10.26 -5.31 -0.57
N LEU A 164 -9.25 -4.77 0.08
CA LEU A 164 -9.11 -4.88 1.54
C LEU A 164 -10.12 -4.00 2.29
N ILE A 165 -10.42 -2.83 1.76
CA ILE A 165 -11.39 -1.92 2.40
C ILE A 165 -12.80 -2.48 2.33
N GLU A 166 -13.14 -3.20 1.27
CA GLU A 166 -14.48 -3.73 1.03
C GLU A 166 -14.81 -5.03 1.80
N GLN A 167 -13.85 -5.61 2.44
CA GLN A 167 -14.09 -6.84 3.21
C GLN A 167 -14.93 -6.58 4.46
#